data_59ee7b7bec740961854f8717f80dacc0
#
_entry.id   59ee7b7bec740961854f8717f80dacc0
#
_cell.length_a   1.000
_cell.length_b   1.000
_cell.length_c   1.000
_cell.angle_alpha   90.00
_cell.angle_beta   90.00
_cell.angle_gamma   90.00
#
_symmetry.space_group_name_H-M   'P 1'
#
loop_
_entity.id
_entity.type
_entity.pdbx_description
1 polymer ?
#
loop_
_entity_poly.entity_id
_entity_poly.type
_entity_poly.pdbx_seq_one_letter_code
_entity_poly.pdbx_strand_id
1 'polypeptide(L)'
;MDNKLSEYVLKHSRKHDKELKYDFMPSMLEIIERPAHKAGTVIIIGIFSLLIAAVIWACLSKTDIVVTSSGTIQPVGNISSLNSYTSGTIKSINVEEGAYVTTGQVLIELDTQSLDIDVDTLNNQKKVLEAQKSFYMMIRNEEDISAVDISGYSGNIQPYLLTIIDNDKAYHNNLSTLESEKENAALNRDIANIKLDEYSRNEAVSQAEYDAQKLVVKQAENAFIQAETNVLKAQTTYSEQVNSNISEINGKLSQIDADLDKYDLSIENQKIVAPVNGYINSIAVNNIGETVTAAQQMVTIVPANTPVEMVCYVKNMDIADIKVGMNAEIKLEAYPYNKYGTVKGKVKYISPSSFNTEQQGSVYLVKLDVDDSNENIDIMSGLTGAVEVKVGKRSIMRYFLDPIVKGFGDSLKEK
;
A
#
# COMPACT_ATOMS: atom_id res chain seq x y z
N MET A 1 49.76 95.34 12.46
CA MET A 1 49.27 94.57 13.64
C MET A 1 48.09 95.21 14.32
N ASP A 2 47.64 96.35 13.89
CA ASP A 2 46.59 97.13 14.58
C ASP A 2 45.13 96.83 14.16
N ASN A 3 44.90 96.22 13.05
CA ASN A 3 43.52 96.05 12.53
C ASN A 3 42.79 94.87 13.15
N LYS A 4 43.40 93.81 13.67
CA LYS A 4 42.77 92.70 14.35
C LYS A 4 42.42 92.98 15.81
N LEU A 5 43.19 93.90 16.47
CA LEU A 5 42.90 94.33 17.85
C LEU A 5 41.70 95.27 17.92
N SER A 6 41.57 96.15 16.95
CA SER A 6 40.42 97.08 16.87
C SER A 6 39.11 96.32 16.56
N GLU A 7 39.19 95.30 15.74
CA GLU A 7 37.99 94.44 15.39
C GLU A 7 37.59 93.58 16.58
N TYR A 8 38.56 93.09 17.34
CA TYR A 8 38.26 92.29 18.55
C TYR A 8 37.65 93.12 19.67
N VAL A 9 38.14 94.38 19.88
CA VAL A 9 37.63 95.35 20.85
C VAL A 9 36.23 95.81 20.46
N LEU A 10 35.96 96.11 19.17
CA LEU A 10 34.63 96.44 18.66
C LEU A 10 33.63 95.33 18.77
N LYS A 11 34.05 94.12 18.61
CA LYS A 11 33.14 92.91 18.71
C LYS A 11 32.83 92.60 20.20
N HIS A 12 33.75 92.85 21.10
CA HIS A 12 33.54 92.71 22.55
C HIS A 12 32.66 93.81 23.12
N SER A 13 32.89 95.07 22.71
CA SER A 13 32.08 96.24 23.10
C SER A 13 30.62 96.05 22.64
N ARG A 14 30.38 95.66 21.40
CA ARG A 14 29.01 95.40 20.86
C ARG A 14 28.33 94.25 21.56
N LYS A 15 29.06 93.33 22.13
CA LYS A 15 28.50 92.20 22.88
C LYS A 15 28.09 92.65 24.28
N HIS A 16 28.88 93.49 24.89
CA HIS A 16 28.63 94.07 26.21
C HIS A 16 27.47 95.08 26.19
N ASP A 17 27.40 95.94 25.18
CA ASP A 17 26.25 96.82 24.95
C ASP A 17 24.92 96.14 24.72
N LYS A 18 24.93 94.95 24.10
CA LYS A 18 23.70 94.16 23.93
C LYS A 18 23.28 93.54 25.27
N GLU A 19 24.17 93.11 26.12
CA GLU A 19 23.79 92.54 27.43
C GLU A 19 23.31 93.66 28.38
N LEU A 20 23.93 94.85 28.40
CA LEU A 20 23.41 95.98 29.14
C LEU A 20 22.00 96.46 28.71
N LYS A 21 21.70 96.34 27.44
CA LYS A 21 20.34 96.70 26.92
C LYS A 21 19.23 95.89 27.58
N TYR A 22 19.46 94.63 27.93
CA TYR A 22 18.49 93.79 28.56
C TYR A 22 18.34 94.02 30.09
N ASP A 23 19.44 94.43 30.76
CA ASP A 23 19.41 94.67 32.20
C ASP A 23 18.60 95.92 32.62
N PHE A 24 18.33 96.85 31.67
CA PHE A 24 17.55 98.05 31.89
C PHE A 24 16.14 98.02 31.30
N MET A 25 15.65 96.83 30.85
CA MET A 25 14.25 96.68 30.35
C MET A 25 13.31 96.29 31.48
N PRO A 26 12.03 96.71 31.43
CA PRO A 26 11.01 96.19 32.34
C PRO A 26 10.90 94.70 32.22
N SER A 27 10.79 94.02 33.32
CA SER A 27 10.86 92.53 33.43
C SER A 27 9.96 91.75 32.46
N MET A 28 8.87 92.36 32.01
CA MET A 28 7.98 91.74 31.03
C MET A 28 8.48 91.76 29.58
N LEU A 29 9.25 92.83 29.20
CA LEU A 29 9.87 92.96 27.88
C LEU A 29 11.16 92.21 27.77
N GLU A 30 11.90 92.03 28.88
CA GLU A 30 13.14 91.27 28.97
C GLU A 30 12.92 89.79 28.59
N ILE A 31 11.80 89.18 29.00
CA ILE A 31 11.46 87.79 28.67
C ILE A 31 11.12 87.59 27.16
N ILE A 32 10.58 88.62 26.51
CA ILE A 32 10.19 88.53 25.09
C ILE A 32 11.36 88.80 24.14
N GLU A 33 12.29 89.76 24.51
CA GLU A 33 13.39 90.18 23.65
C GLU A 33 14.73 89.45 23.92
N ARG A 34 14.90 88.74 25.05
CA ARG A 34 16.12 87.97 25.28
C ARG A 34 16.22 86.82 24.24
N PRO A 35 17.26 86.81 23.43
CA PRO A 35 17.51 85.74 22.51
C PRO A 35 17.63 84.38 23.26
N ALA A 36 16.98 83.34 22.82
CA ALA A 36 17.05 81.99 23.44
C ALA A 36 18.52 81.59 23.67
N HIS A 37 18.81 81.12 24.87
CA HIS A 37 20.16 80.71 25.27
C HIS A 37 20.68 79.67 24.24
N LYS A 38 21.94 79.91 23.73
CA LYS A 38 22.49 79.02 22.66
C LYS A 38 22.48 77.54 23.05
N ALA A 39 22.64 77.27 24.33
CA ALA A 39 22.50 75.87 24.84
C ALA A 39 21.11 75.26 24.62
N GLY A 40 20.06 76.09 24.85
CA GLY A 40 18.65 75.60 24.58
C GLY A 40 18.38 75.32 23.09
N THR A 41 18.94 76.22 22.22
CA THR A 41 18.80 75.98 20.76
C THR A 41 19.58 74.76 20.32
N VAL A 42 20.80 74.52 20.86
CA VAL A 42 21.56 73.29 20.58
C VAL A 42 20.85 72.04 21.05
N ILE A 43 20.20 72.07 22.24
CA ILE A 43 19.43 70.95 22.77
C ILE A 43 18.20 70.65 21.88
N ILE A 44 17.50 71.78 21.48
CA ILE A 44 16.31 71.61 20.59
C ILE A 44 16.75 71.03 19.23
N ILE A 45 17.81 71.51 18.61
CA ILE A 45 18.34 70.98 17.36
C ILE A 45 18.80 69.53 17.55
N GLY A 46 19.44 69.18 18.68
CA GLY A 46 19.85 67.83 19.02
C GLY A 46 18.67 66.89 19.14
N ILE A 47 17.63 67.28 19.87
CA ILE A 47 16.39 66.50 19.99
C ILE A 47 15.70 66.35 18.63
N PHE A 48 15.60 67.42 17.84
CA PHE A 48 14.99 67.39 16.53
C PHE A 48 15.79 66.51 15.52
N SER A 49 17.11 66.61 15.57
CA SER A 49 17.99 65.71 14.78
C SER A 49 17.83 64.24 15.18
N LEU A 50 17.74 63.94 16.48
CA LEU A 50 17.49 62.58 16.99
C LEU A 50 16.09 62.08 16.56
N LEU A 51 15.08 62.94 16.57
CA LEU A 51 13.74 62.57 16.13
C LEU A 51 13.69 62.30 14.63
N ILE A 52 14.36 63.14 13.81
CA ILE A 52 14.52 62.88 12.36
C ILE A 52 15.24 61.56 12.12
N ALA A 53 16.35 61.31 12.84
CA ALA A 53 17.10 60.07 12.73
C ALA A 53 16.22 58.84 13.10
N ALA A 54 15.40 58.94 14.17
CA ALA A 54 14.46 57.91 14.58
C ALA A 54 13.37 57.65 13.52
N VAL A 55 12.86 58.69 12.88
CA VAL A 55 11.86 58.58 11.79
C VAL A 55 12.49 57.90 10.56
N ILE A 56 13.72 58.35 10.18
CA ILE A 56 14.45 57.72 9.07
C ILE A 56 14.70 56.23 9.39
N TRP A 57 15.14 55.90 10.61
CA TRP A 57 15.35 54.54 11.04
C TRP A 57 14.07 53.72 10.99
N ALA A 58 12.91 54.26 11.46
CA ALA A 58 11.61 53.59 11.42
C ALA A 58 11.09 53.37 9.99
N CYS A 59 11.47 54.25 9.03
CA CYS A 59 11.13 54.06 7.60
C CYS A 59 12.01 52.99 6.93
N LEU A 60 13.29 52.90 7.29
CA LEU A 60 14.23 51.92 6.72
C LEU A 60 14.13 50.55 7.37
N SER A 61 13.81 50.49 8.65
CA SER A 61 13.65 49.24 9.39
C SER A 61 12.41 48.50 8.93
N LYS A 62 12.56 47.19 8.63
CA LYS A 62 11.52 46.32 8.15
C LYS A 62 11.25 45.22 9.16
N THR A 63 9.98 44.95 9.40
CA THR A 63 9.50 43.78 10.18
C THR A 63 8.75 42.81 9.25
N ASP A 64 8.80 41.52 9.57
CA ASP A 64 8.09 40.52 8.82
C ASP A 64 6.58 40.60 9.10
N ILE A 65 5.78 40.46 8.06
CA ILE A 65 4.32 40.23 8.16
C ILE A 65 4.14 38.71 8.17
N VAL A 66 3.49 38.21 9.20
CA VAL A 66 3.24 36.78 9.36
C VAL A 66 1.75 36.49 9.38
N VAL A 67 1.37 35.40 8.76
CA VAL A 67 0.06 34.77 8.93
C VAL A 67 0.23 33.62 9.90
N THR A 68 -0.54 33.65 11.00
CA THR A 68 -0.47 32.63 12.05
C THR A 68 -1.62 31.65 11.90
N SER A 69 -1.30 30.37 11.94
CA SER A 69 -2.28 29.26 11.95
C SER A 69 -1.85 28.18 12.94
N SER A 70 -2.79 27.37 13.40
CA SER A 70 -2.49 26.18 14.17
C SER A 70 -2.40 24.94 13.27
N GLY A 71 -1.55 24.01 13.62
CA GLY A 71 -1.36 22.79 12.86
C GLY A 71 -0.81 21.64 13.69
N THR A 72 -0.67 20.50 13.05
CA THR A 72 -0.16 19.27 13.64
C THR A 72 0.88 18.65 12.72
N ILE A 73 1.95 18.14 13.30
CA ILE A 73 2.97 17.37 12.58
C ILE A 73 2.40 16.01 12.25
N GLN A 74 2.43 15.64 10.96
CA GLN A 74 1.98 14.36 10.45
C GLN A 74 3.06 13.71 9.59
N PRO A 75 3.13 12.38 9.51
CA PRO A 75 4.04 11.73 8.58
C PRO A 75 3.62 12.03 7.14
N VAL A 76 4.59 12.19 6.26
CA VAL A 76 4.34 12.32 4.81
C VAL A 76 3.87 10.97 4.30
N GLY A 77 2.58 10.82 4.02
CA GLY A 77 1.94 9.57 3.66
C GLY A 77 0.81 9.22 4.63
N ASN A 78 0.03 8.25 4.23
CA ASN A 78 -1.09 7.83 5.07
C ASN A 78 -0.60 6.87 6.16
N ILE A 79 -1.13 7.03 7.36
CA ILE A 79 -1.07 6.01 8.39
C ILE A 79 -1.70 4.74 7.82
N SER A 80 -0.99 3.61 7.89
CA SER A 80 -1.49 2.34 7.38
C SER A 80 -2.49 1.75 8.36
N SER A 81 -3.78 1.82 8.02
CA SER A 81 -4.83 1.09 8.75
C SER A 81 -5.00 -0.28 8.12
N LEU A 82 -4.77 -1.32 8.90
CA LEU A 82 -4.92 -2.71 8.50
C LEU A 82 -6.28 -3.22 8.94
N ASN A 83 -7.05 -3.68 7.98
CA ASN A 83 -8.36 -4.26 8.20
C ASN A 83 -8.32 -5.76 8.00
N SER A 84 -9.19 -6.49 8.66
CA SER A 84 -9.38 -7.92 8.40
C SER A 84 -9.94 -8.13 7.00
N TYR A 85 -9.34 -9.04 6.24
CA TYR A 85 -9.87 -9.43 4.91
C TYR A 85 -11.11 -10.32 5.01
N THR A 86 -11.19 -11.11 6.10
CA THR A 86 -12.23 -12.11 6.32
C THR A 86 -12.82 -11.99 7.71
N SER A 87 -13.96 -12.61 7.94
CA SER A 87 -14.50 -12.79 9.29
C SER A 87 -13.90 -14.05 9.90
N GLY A 88 -13.61 -14.02 11.21
CA GLY A 88 -13.02 -15.14 11.91
C GLY A 88 -12.82 -14.86 13.38
N THR A 89 -12.25 -15.83 14.11
CA THR A 89 -11.89 -15.72 15.52
C THR A 89 -10.39 -15.50 15.65
N ILE A 90 -9.95 -14.62 16.55
CA ILE A 90 -8.53 -14.34 16.77
C ILE A 90 -7.89 -15.55 17.45
N LYS A 91 -6.86 -16.11 16.80
CA LYS A 91 -6.03 -17.18 17.31
C LYS A 91 -4.85 -16.66 18.13
N SER A 92 -4.15 -15.64 17.62
CA SER A 92 -3.03 -15.02 18.32
C SER A 92 -2.88 -13.53 17.95
N ILE A 93 -2.34 -12.76 18.89
CA ILE A 93 -1.91 -11.38 18.71
C ILE A 93 -0.40 -11.37 19.01
N ASN A 94 0.43 -11.11 18.01
CA ASN A 94 1.89 -11.29 18.08
C ASN A 94 2.64 -9.97 18.28
N VAL A 95 1.91 -8.87 18.56
CA VAL A 95 2.45 -7.52 18.70
C VAL A 95 1.75 -6.75 19.80
N GLU A 96 2.43 -5.72 20.31
CA GLU A 96 1.93 -4.78 21.32
C GLU A 96 1.95 -3.35 20.75
N GLU A 97 1.14 -2.46 21.34
CA GLU A 97 1.17 -1.04 21.00
C GLU A 97 2.54 -0.44 21.29
N GLY A 98 3.05 0.38 20.36
CA GLY A 98 4.40 0.96 20.41
C GLY A 98 5.52 0.04 19.92
N ALA A 99 5.26 -1.22 19.62
CA ALA A 99 6.27 -2.14 19.08
C ALA A 99 6.68 -1.76 17.65
N TYR A 100 7.98 -1.95 17.35
CA TYR A 100 8.47 -1.82 15.98
C TYR A 100 8.23 -3.10 15.20
N VAL A 101 7.72 -2.97 13.96
CA VAL A 101 7.43 -4.09 13.07
C VAL A 101 8.10 -3.91 11.71
N THR A 102 8.39 -5.03 11.06
CA THR A 102 8.99 -5.07 9.72
C THR A 102 7.96 -5.52 8.68
N THR A 103 8.15 -5.08 7.45
CA THR A 103 7.29 -5.49 6.32
C THR A 103 7.21 -7.01 6.21
N GLY A 104 5.98 -7.54 6.08
CA GLY A 104 5.71 -8.97 6.01
C GLY A 104 5.61 -9.68 7.37
N GLN A 105 5.87 -8.98 8.49
CA GLN A 105 5.71 -9.55 9.83
C GLN A 105 4.24 -9.80 10.13
N VAL A 106 3.91 -11.00 10.62
CA VAL A 106 2.55 -11.37 11.04
C VAL A 106 2.24 -10.71 12.38
N LEU A 107 1.19 -9.90 12.40
CA LEU A 107 0.75 -9.14 13.57
C LEU A 107 -0.35 -9.86 14.34
N ILE A 108 -1.35 -10.34 13.61
CA ILE A 108 -2.50 -11.05 14.17
C ILE A 108 -2.80 -12.24 13.27
N GLU A 109 -3.12 -13.38 13.88
CA GLU A 109 -3.60 -14.56 13.15
C GLU A 109 -5.03 -14.86 13.55
N LEU A 110 -5.87 -15.14 12.57
CA LEU A 110 -7.20 -15.68 12.79
C LEU A 110 -7.16 -17.22 12.78
N ASP A 111 -8.17 -17.86 13.34
CA ASP A 111 -8.28 -19.31 13.39
C ASP A 111 -8.52 -19.91 12.02
N THR A 112 -7.65 -20.84 11.62
CA THR A 112 -7.69 -21.56 10.34
C THR A 112 -8.14 -23.02 10.48
N GLN A 113 -8.51 -23.48 11.68
CA GLN A 113 -8.73 -24.90 11.95
C GLN A 113 -9.73 -25.56 10.98
N SER A 114 -10.81 -24.87 10.62
CA SER A 114 -11.77 -25.42 9.65
C SER A 114 -11.20 -25.51 8.25
N LEU A 115 -10.42 -24.51 7.82
CA LEU A 115 -9.76 -24.50 6.51
C LEU A 115 -8.67 -25.56 6.43
N ASP A 116 -7.91 -25.77 7.49
CA ASP A 116 -6.87 -26.79 7.59
C ASP A 116 -7.49 -28.20 7.43
N ILE A 117 -8.65 -28.48 8.04
CA ILE A 117 -9.39 -29.75 7.88
C ILE A 117 -9.83 -29.95 6.44
N ASP A 118 -10.33 -28.91 5.78
CA ASP A 118 -10.75 -28.98 4.37
C ASP A 118 -9.55 -29.27 3.45
N VAL A 119 -8.40 -28.58 3.68
CA VAL A 119 -7.13 -28.82 2.98
C VAL A 119 -6.64 -30.24 3.17
N ASP A 120 -6.65 -30.76 4.40
CA ASP A 120 -6.26 -32.14 4.68
C ASP A 120 -7.18 -33.15 3.98
N THR A 121 -8.48 -32.88 3.91
CA THR A 121 -9.46 -33.71 3.23
C THR A 121 -9.18 -33.77 1.73
N LEU A 122 -8.94 -32.61 1.10
CA LEU A 122 -8.59 -32.53 -0.33
C LEU A 122 -7.26 -33.21 -0.63
N ASN A 123 -6.25 -33.02 0.21
CA ASN A 123 -4.96 -33.69 0.07
C ASN A 123 -5.08 -35.22 0.16
N ASN A 124 -5.95 -35.74 1.03
CA ASN A 124 -6.20 -37.17 1.11
C ASN A 124 -6.93 -37.68 -0.15
N GLN A 125 -7.91 -36.95 -0.69
CA GLN A 125 -8.57 -37.28 -1.96
C GLN A 125 -7.57 -37.25 -3.13
N LYS A 126 -6.69 -36.25 -3.18
CA LYS A 126 -5.61 -36.14 -4.17
C LYS A 126 -4.72 -37.38 -4.18
N LYS A 127 -4.25 -37.80 -3.00
CA LYS A 127 -3.44 -39.02 -2.86
C LYS A 127 -4.13 -40.29 -3.38
N VAL A 128 -5.46 -40.42 -3.14
CA VAL A 128 -6.23 -41.55 -3.66
C VAL A 128 -6.25 -41.51 -5.19
N LEU A 129 -6.56 -40.36 -5.79
CA LEU A 129 -6.61 -40.20 -7.23
C LEU A 129 -5.25 -40.36 -7.92
N GLU A 130 -4.18 -39.86 -7.32
CA GLU A 130 -2.81 -40.04 -7.82
C GLU A 130 -2.40 -41.50 -7.82
N ALA A 131 -2.73 -42.26 -6.77
CA ALA A 131 -2.51 -43.71 -6.72
C ALA A 131 -3.30 -44.43 -7.80
N GLN A 132 -4.60 -44.15 -7.98
CA GLN A 132 -5.42 -44.72 -9.06
C GLN A 132 -4.83 -44.39 -10.45
N LYS A 133 -4.44 -43.13 -10.67
CA LYS A 133 -3.82 -42.69 -11.92
C LYS A 133 -2.54 -43.47 -12.21
N SER A 134 -1.69 -43.68 -11.20
CA SER A 134 -0.44 -44.42 -11.39
C SER A 134 -0.69 -45.83 -11.87
N PHE A 135 -1.71 -46.54 -11.34
CA PHE A 135 -2.08 -47.88 -11.76
C PHE A 135 -2.65 -47.91 -13.18
N TYR A 136 -3.54 -46.98 -13.52
CA TYR A 136 -4.04 -46.87 -14.92
C TYR A 136 -2.92 -46.48 -15.90
N MET A 137 -1.93 -45.75 -15.49
CA MET A 137 -0.78 -45.44 -16.31
C MET A 137 0.12 -46.67 -16.52
N MET A 138 0.32 -47.55 -15.49
CA MET A 138 0.98 -48.82 -15.63
C MET A 138 0.24 -49.73 -16.65
N ILE A 139 -1.09 -49.86 -16.53
CA ILE A 139 -1.92 -50.60 -17.49
C ILE A 139 -1.72 -50.04 -18.92
N ARG A 140 -1.77 -48.71 -19.08
CA ARG A 140 -1.57 -48.09 -20.41
C ARG A 140 -0.19 -48.37 -20.99
N ASN A 141 0.82 -48.53 -20.14
CA ASN A 141 2.18 -48.84 -20.53
C ASN A 141 2.42 -50.37 -20.69
N GLU A 142 1.35 -51.17 -20.62
CA GLU A 142 1.38 -52.65 -20.69
C GLU A 142 2.24 -53.31 -19.57
N GLU A 143 2.31 -52.64 -18.41
CA GLU A 143 2.97 -53.22 -17.23
C GLU A 143 2.01 -54.12 -16.47
N ASP A 144 2.52 -55.29 -15.98
CA ASP A 144 1.71 -56.22 -15.18
C ASP A 144 1.51 -55.67 -13.76
N ILE A 145 0.25 -55.28 -13.48
CA ILE A 145 -0.16 -54.76 -12.17
C ILE A 145 -0.60 -55.84 -11.18
N SER A 146 -0.73 -57.08 -11.62
CA SER A 146 -1.28 -58.19 -10.80
C SER A 146 -0.41 -58.58 -9.60
N ALA A 147 0.92 -58.31 -9.69
CA ALA A 147 1.91 -58.59 -8.68
C ALA A 147 2.39 -57.34 -7.90
N VAL A 148 1.79 -56.16 -8.14
CA VAL A 148 2.20 -54.95 -7.46
C VAL A 148 1.81 -54.99 -5.99
N ASP A 149 2.79 -54.77 -5.11
CA ASP A 149 2.53 -54.70 -3.66
C ASP A 149 1.86 -53.40 -3.28
N ILE A 150 0.65 -53.49 -2.81
CA ILE A 150 -0.16 -52.34 -2.37
C ILE A 150 -0.12 -52.11 -0.85
N SER A 151 0.63 -52.93 -0.09
CA SER A 151 0.69 -52.84 1.37
C SER A 151 1.28 -51.52 1.85
N GLY A 152 2.10 -50.84 1.03
CA GLY A 152 2.68 -49.53 1.30
C GLY A 152 1.69 -48.36 1.18
N TYR A 153 0.52 -48.58 0.60
CA TYR A 153 -0.51 -47.54 0.50
C TYR A 153 -1.40 -47.51 1.75
N SER A 154 -1.91 -46.34 2.09
CA SER A 154 -2.84 -46.19 3.21
C SER A 154 -4.08 -47.03 3.05
N GLY A 155 -4.68 -47.53 4.15
CA GLY A 155 -5.79 -48.45 4.13
C GLY A 155 -7.06 -47.94 3.40
N ASN A 156 -7.22 -46.64 3.31
CA ASN A 156 -8.29 -45.98 2.53
C ASN A 156 -8.06 -45.99 1.01
N ILE A 157 -6.80 -46.17 0.56
CA ILE A 157 -6.43 -46.22 -0.88
C ILE A 157 -6.51 -47.66 -1.42
N GLN A 158 -6.07 -48.63 -0.62
CA GLN A 158 -5.99 -50.06 -1.04
C GLN A 158 -7.25 -50.62 -1.72
N PRO A 159 -8.47 -50.38 -1.23
CA PRO A 159 -9.68 -50.91 -1.88
C PRO A 159 -9.86 -50.42 -3.33
N TYR A 160 -9.50 -49.19 -3.62
CA TYR A 160 -9.58 -48.66 -4.98
C TYR A 160 -8.55 -49.29 -5.89
N LEU A 161 -7.33 -49.55 -5.41
CA LEU A 161 -6.27 -50.22 -6.19
C LEU A 161 -6.61 -51.67 -6.43
N LEU A 162 -7.15 -52.38 -5.43
CA LEU A 162 -7.63 -53.76 -5.60
C LEU A 162 -8.69 -53.85 -6.69
N THR A 163 -9.65 -52.90 -6.71
CA THR A 163 -10.66 -52.86 -7.76
C THR A 163 -10.07 -52.73 -9.17
N ILE A 164 -9.01 -51.89 -9.31
CA ILE A 164 -8.32 -51.71 -10.59
C ILE A 164 -7.61 -53.01 -11.00
N ILE A 165 -6.90 -53.65 -10.07
CA ILE A 165 -6.18 -54.92 -10.29
C ILE A 165 -7.17 -56.03 -10.67
N ASP A 166 -8.30 -56.14 -9.98
CA ASP A 166 -9.30 -57.16 -10.27
C ASP A 166 -9.95 -56.96 -11.65
N ASN A 167 -10.24 -55.72 -12.03
CA ASN A 167 -10.77 -55.40 -13.35
C ASN A 167 -9.76 -55.69 -14.47
N ASP A 168 -8.51 -55.39 -14.27
CA ASP A 168 -7.40 -55.69 -15.21
C ASP A 168 -7.27 -57.23 -15.39
N LYS A 169 -7.25 -57.95 -14.28
CA LYS A 169 -7.21 -59.42 -14.30
C LYS A 169 -8.42 -60.02 -15.01
N ALA A 170 -9.61 -59.50 -14.80
CA ALA A 170 -10.82 -59.93 -15.50
C ALA A 170 -10.73 -59.69 -17.02
N TYR A 171 -10.17 -58.54 -17.42
CA TYR A 171 -9.88 -58.23 -18.82
C TYR A 171 -8.90 -59.24 -19.44
N HIS A 172 -7.74 -59.52 -18.81
CA HIS A 172 -6.75 -60.47 -19.31
C HIS A 172 -7.31 -61.87 -19.41
N ASN A 173 -8.15 -62.35 -18.46
CA ASN A 173 -8.86 -63.63 -18.54
C ASN A 173 -9.80 -63.71 -19.74
N ASN A 174 -10.58 -62.65 -19.97
CA ASN A 174 -11.46 -62.53 -21.13
C ASN A 174 -10.68 -62.53 -22.45
N LEU A 175 -9.58 -61.76 -22.51
CA LEU A 175 -8.73 -61.68 -23.69
C LEU A 175 -8.15 -63.04 -24.04
N SER A 176 -7.61 -63.76 -23.04
CA SER A 176 -7.09 -65.15 -23.25
C SER A 176 -8.12 -66.11 -23.80
N THR A 177 -9.39 -65.96 -23.36
CA THR A 177 -10.50 -66.75 -23.91
C THR A 177 -10.75 -66.45 -25.38
N LEU A 178 -10.81 -65.14 -25.73
CA LEU A 178 -11.01 -64.70 -27.11
C LEU A 178 -9.84 -65.07 -28.04
N GLU A 179 -8.62 -65.05 -27.55
CA GLU A 179 -7.43 -65.47 -28.28
C GLU A 179 -7.45 -66.95 -28.56
N SER A 180 -7.89 -67.81 -27.58
CA SER A 180 -8.10 -69.24 -27.79
C SER A 180 -9.20 -69.53 -28.80
N GLU A 181 -10.27 -68.74 -28.81
CA GLU A 181 -11.34 -68.84 -29.85
C GLU A 181 -10.80 -68.47 -31.24
N LYS A 182 -9.97 -67.41 -31.36
CA LYS A 182 -9.31 -67.02 -32.59
C LYS A 182 -8.38 -68.10 -33.11
N GLU A 183 -7.57 -68.75 -32.23
CA GLU A 183 -6.66 -69.80 -32.57
C GLU A 183 -7.45 -71.03 -33.08
N ASN A 184 -8.53 -71.45 -32.42
CA ASN A 184 -9.41 -72.52 -32.87
C ASN A 184 -10.06 -72.22 -34.24
N ALA A 185 -10.50 -71.01 -34.45
CA ALA A 185 -11.05 -70.59 -35.76
C ALA A 185 -9.97 -70.58 -36.87
N ALA A 186 -8.73 -70.21 -36.55
CA ALA A 186 -7.60 -70.31 -37.49
C ALA A 186 -7.30 -71.74 -37.88
N LEU A 187 -7.26 -72.67 -36.87
CA LEU A 187 -7.05 -74.10 -37.15
C LEU A 187 -8.16 -74.69 -38.05
N ASN A 188 -9.45 -74.34 -37.74
CA ASN A 188 -10.58 -74.80 -38.57
C ASN A 188 -10.50 -74.25 -40.01
N ARG A 189 -10.07 -72.99 -40.21
CA ARG A 189 -9.83 -72.38 -41.53
C ARG A 189 -8.72 -73.15 -42.28
N ASP A 190 -7.61 -73.43 -41.62
CA ASP A 190 -6.47 -74.11 -42.21
C ASP A 190 -6.83 -75.56 -42.59
N ILE A 191 -7.56 -76.29 -41.74
CA ILE A 191 -8.06 -77.60 -42.05
C ILE A 191 -9.00 -77.55 -43.30
N ALA A 192 -9.90 -76.60 -43.36
CA ALA A 192 -10.81 -76.43 -44.48
C ALA A 192 -10.06 -76.15 -45.82
N ASN A 193 -9.02 -75.32 -45.72
CA ASN A 193 -8.12 -74.98 -46.85
C ASN A 193 -7.30 -76.23 -47.35
N ILE A 194 -6.78 -77.04 -46.44
CA ILE A 194 -6.03 -78.26 -46.74
C ILE A 194 -6.95 -79.19 -47.50
N LYS A 195 -8.19 -79.35 -46.99
CA LYS A 195 -9.19 -80.24 -47.63
C LYS A 195 -9.64 -79.73 -49.00
N LEU A 196 -9.72 -78.40 -49.19
CA LEU A 196 -10.04 -77.84 -50.53
C LEU A 196 -8.83 -78.06 -51.48
N ASP A 197 -7.63 -77.96 -51.05
CA ASP A 197 -6.40 -78.24 -51.87
C ASP A 197 -6.36 -79.74 -52.22
N GLU A 198 -6.69 -80.69 -51.30
CA GLU A 198 -6.84 -82.09 -51.58
C GLU A 198 -7.88 -82.34 -52.63
N TYR A 199 -9.08 -81.70 -52.53
CA TYR A 199 -10.16 -81.85 -53.52
C TYR A 199 -9.75 -81.30 -54.89
N SER A 200 -8.99 -80.23 -54.96
CA SER A 200 -8.47 -79.66 -56.20
C SER A 200 -7.52 -80.58 -56.98
N ARG A 201 -6.82 -81.51 -56.28
CA ARG A 201 -5.84 -82.42 -56.86
C ARG A 201 -6.45 -83.81 -57.16
N ASN A 202 -7.65 -84.10 -56.69
CA ASN A 202 -8.29 -85.41 -56.85
C ASN A 202 -9.33 -85.36 -57.98
N GLU A 203 -9.01 -85.99 -59.13
CA GLU A 203 -9.89 -86.10 -60.31
C GLU A 203 -11.22 -86.82 -60.06
N ALA A 204 -11.31 -87.62 -58.98
CA ALA A 204 -12.50 -88.33 -58.62
C ALA A 204 -13.60 -87.51 -57.90
N VAL A 205 -13.26 -86.25 -57.48
CA VAL A 205 -14.17 -85.35 -56.79
C VAL A 205 -15.03 -84.60 -57.82
N SER A 206 -16.34 -84.61 -57.59
CA SER A 206 -17.27 -83.87 -58.42
C SER A 206 -17.13 -82.31 -58.27
N GLN A 207 -17.48 -81.55 -59.27
CA GLN A 207 -17.50 -80.09 -59.21
C GLN A 207 -18.41 -79.58 -58.08
N ALA A 208 -19.52 -80.28 -57.79
CA ALA A 208 -20.41 -79.87 -56.73
C ALA A 208 -19.78 -80.04 -55.32
N GLU A 209 -18.99 -81.08 -55.12
CA GLU A 209 -18.25 -81.32 -53.86
C GLU A 209 -17.12 -80.34 -53.66
N TYR A 210 -16.43 -80.00 -54.71
CA TYR A 210 -15.42 -78.92 -54.71
C TYR A 210 -16.05 -77.57 -54.34
N ASP A 211 -17.14 -77.15 -55.01
CA ASP A 211 -17.88 -75.93 -54.76
C ASP A 211 -18.45 -75.86 -53.33
N ALA A 212 -18.96 -77.05 -52.82
CA ALA A 212 -19.39 -77.14 -51.40
C ALA A 212 -18.24 -76.96 -50.43
N GLN A 213 -17.07 -77.55 -50.69
CA GLN A 213 -15.89 -77.36 -49.84
C GLN A 213 -15.37 -75.88 -49.87
N LYS A 214 -15.40 -75.22 -51.02
CA LYS A 214 -15.13 -73.80 -51.16
C LYS A 214 -16.05 -72.93 -50.31
N LEU A 215 -17.32 -73.31 -50.18
CA LEU A 215 -18.22 -72.58 -49.25
C LEU A 215 -17.82 -72.79 -47.78
N VAL A 216 -17.41 -74.06 -47.42
CA VAL A 216 -16.91 -74.35 -46.05
C VAL A 216 -15.66 -73.53 -45.72
N VAL A 217 -14.71 -73.39 -46.68
CA VAL A 217 -13.54 -72.46 -46.48
C VAL A 217 -13.99 -71.07 -46.26
N LYS A 218 -14.88 -70.55 -47.04
CA LYS A 218 -15.41 -69.23 -46.87
C LYS A 218 -16.11 -69.01 -45.54
N GLN A 219 -16.84 -69.98 -45.04
CA GLN A 219 -17.48 -69.98 -43.72
C GLN A 219 -16.41 -69.96 -42.60
N ALA A 220 -15.39 -70.80 -42.70
CA ALA A 220 -14.29 -70.85 -41.75
C ALA A 220 -13.42 -69.55 -41.72
N GLU A 221 -13.20 -68.96 -42.90
CA GLU A 221 -12.51 -67.66 -43.02
C GLU A 221 -13.35 -66.54 -42.36
N ASN A 222 -14.65 -66.51 -42.60
CA ASN A 222 -15.51 -65.51 -41.91
C ASN A 222 -15.53 -65.67 -40.39
N ALA A 223 -15.50 -66.95 -39.90
CA ALA A 223 -15.44 -67.27 -38.47
C ALA A 223 -14.10 -66.77 -37.86
N PHE A 224 -12.99 -66.96 -38.58
CA PHE A 224 -11.68 -66.47 -38.16
C PHE A 224 -11.67 -64.94 -38.10
N ILE A 225 -12.13 -64.25 -39.14
CA ILE A 225 -12.21 -62.77 -39.17
C ILE A 225 -13.08 -62.27 -38.02
N GLN A 226 -14.19 -62.96 -37.73
CA GLN A 226 -15.07 -62.54 -36.62
C GLN A 226 -14.36 -62.72 -35.26
N ALA A 227 -13.65 -63.85 -35.03
CA ALA A 227 -12.92 -64.05 -33.78
C ALA A 227 -11.75 -63.01 -33.64
N GLU A 228 -11.02 -62.74 -34.72
CA GLU A 228 -9.99 -61.68 -34.75
C GLU A 228 -10.57 -60.32 -34.43
N THR A 229 -11.72 -59.97 -35.01
CA THR A 229 -12.41 -58.71 -34.74
C THR A 229 -12.83 -58.63 -33.27
N ASN A 230 -13.27 -59.73 -32.66
CA ASN A 230 -13.65 -59.77 -31.23
C ASN A 230 -12.46 -59.48 -30.34
N VAL A 231 -11.28 -60.07 -30.62
CA VAL A 231 -10.04 -59.77 -29.89
C VAL A 231 -9.68 -58.32 -30.01
N LEU A 232 -9.63 -57.76 -31.22
CA LEU A 232 -9.28 -56.36 -31.47
C LEU A 232 -10.29 -55.41 -30.77
N LYS A 233 -11.57 -55.71 -30.82
CA LYS A 233 -12.61 -54.94 -30.16
C LYS A 233 -12.43 -54.95 -28.65
N ALA A 234 -12.13 -56.08 -28.04
CA ALA A 234 -11.89 -56.18 -26.60
C ALA A 234 -10.66 -55.31 -26.17
N GLN A 235 -9.56 -55.40 -26.92
CA GLN A 235 -8.36 -54.58 -26.70
C GLN A 235 -8.67 -53.09 -26.84
N THR A 236 -9.32 -52.68 -27.92
CA THR A 236 -9.64 -51.27 -28.17
C THR A 236 -10.59 -50.72 -27.09
N THR A 237 -11.63 -51.44 -26.75
CA THR A 237 -12.60 -51.00 -25.71
C THR A 237 -11.93 -50.86 -24.36
N TYR A 238 -11.03 -51.76 -23.99
CA TYR A 238 -10.31 -51.70 -22.73
C TYR A 238 -9.33 -50.51 -22.70
N SER A 239 -8.57 -50.28 -23.77
CA SER A 239 -7.66 -49.14 -23.91
C SER A 239 -8.42 -47.80 -23.85
N GLU A 240 -9.60 -47.71 -24.52
CA GLU A 240 -10.43 -46.52 -24.44
C GLU A 240 -10.95 -46.28 -23.02
N GLN A 241 -11.37 -47.36 -22.30
CA GLN A 241 -11.81 -47.27 -20.90
C GLN A 241 -10.68 -46.79 -19.98
N VAL A 242 -9.45 -47.32 -20.12
CA VAL A 242 -8.26 -46.90 -19.35
C VAL A 242 -7.96 -45.44 -19.61
N ASN A 243 -7.94 -44.98 -20.87
CA ASN A 243 -7.67 -43.59 -21.23
C ASN A 243 -8.78 -42.66 -20.71
N SER A 244 -10.03 -43.11 -20.75
CA SER A 244 -11.20 -42.36 -20.20
C SER A 244 -11.03 -42.16 -18.68
N ASN A 245 -10.68 -43.24 -17.95
CA ASN A 245 -10.42 -43.18 -16.50
C ASN A 245 -9.26 -42.22 -16.17
N ILE A 246 -8.14 -42.27 -16.92
CA ILE A 246 -7.03 -41.35 -16.76
C ILE A 246 -7.48 -39.91 -16.98
N SER A 247 -8.27 -39.66 -18.01
CA SER A 247 -8.79 -38.34 -18.33
C SER A 247 -9.69 -37.78 -17.24
N GLU A 248 -10.60 -38.61 -16.73
CA GLU A 248 -11.52 -38.29 -15.63
C GLU A 248 -10.71 -37.94 -14.36
N ILE A 249 -9.76 -38.80 -14.00
CA ILE A 249 -8.91 -38.57 -12.83
C ILE A 249 -8.09 -37.26 -12.98
N ASN A 250 -7.54 -36.97 -14.16
CA ASN A 250 -6.84 -35.71 -14.41
C ASN A 250 -7.77 -34.51 -14.22
N GLY A 251 -9.01 -34.60 -14.68
CA GLY A 251 -10.02 -33.55 -14.45
C GLY A 251 -10.28 -33.31 -12.96
N LYS A 252 -10.45 -34.42 -12.19
CA LYS A 252 -10.66 -34.33 -10.74
C LYS A 252 -9.42 -33.78 -10.01
N LEU A 253 -8.21 -34.18 -10.39
CA LEU A 253 -6.97 -33.66 -9.83
C LEU A 253 -6.84 -32.16 -10.08
N SER A 254 -7.12 -31.71 -11.31
CA SER A 254 -7.07 -30.28 -11.64
C SER A 254 -8.09 -29.46 -10.83
N GLN A 255 -9.27 -30.02 -10.56
CA GLN A 255 -10.26 -29.36 -9.71
C GLN A 255 -9.78 -29.29 -8.26
N ILE A 256 -9.23 -30.36 -7.72
CA ILE A 256 -8.67 -30.38 -6.35
C ILE A 256 -7.52 -29.40 -6.21
N ASP A 257 -6.62 -29.33 -7.19
CA ASP A 257 -5.51 -28.36 -7.19
C ASP A 257 -6.02 -26.91 -7.14
N ALA A 258 -7.04 -26.59 -7.95
CA ALA A 258 -7.66 -25.28 -7.95
C ALA A 258 -8.37 -24.96 -6.60
N ASP A 259 -9.00 -25.95 -5.98
CA ASP A 259 -9.63 -25.78 -4.67
C ASP A 259 -8.58 -25.62 -3.56
N LEU A 260 -7.45 -26.34 -3.61
CA LEU A 260 -6.32 -26.17 -2.69
C LEU A 260 -5.73 -24.76 -2.80
N ASP A 261 -5.47 -24.27 -4.01
CA ASP A 261 -4.96 -22.90 -4.25
C ASP A 261 -5.90 -21.86 -3.64
N LYS A 262 -7.21 -22.06 -3.74
CA LYS A 262 -8.22 -21.19 -3.13
C LYS A 262 -8.19 -21.22 -1.61
N TYR A 263 -8.02 -22.40 -1.02
CA TYR A 263 -7.90 -22.53 0.44
C TYR A 263 -6.59 -21.93 0.96
N ASP A 264 -5.48 -22.12 0.25
CA ASP A 264 -4.19 -21.51 0.59
C ASP A 264 -4.28 -19.99 0.63
N LEU A 265 -4.90 -19.37 -0.40
CA LEU A 265 -5.19 -17.93 -0.40
C LEU A 265 -6.11 -17.53 0.77
N SER A 266 -7.10 -18.35 1.10
CA SER A 266 -8.00 -18.07 2.23
C SER A 266 -7.26 -18.12 3.56
N ILE A 267 -6.34 -19.06 3.74
CA ILE A 267 -5.48 -19.19 4.94
C ILE A 267 -4.49 -18.01 5.02
N GLU A 268 -3.92 -17.58 3.88
CA GLU A 268 -3.06 -16.39 3.85
C GLU A 268 -3.82 -15.13 4.27
N ASN A 269 -5.06 -14.97 3.82
CA ASN A 269 -5.93 -13.86 4.20
C ASN A 269 -6.38 -13.88 5.69
N GLN A 270 -6.18 -14.98 6.40
CA GLN A 270 -6.38 -15.04 7.85
C GLN A 270 -5.20 -14.43 8.63
N LYS A 271 -4.10 -14.06 7.97
CA LYS A 271 -2.95 -13.42 8.59
C LYS A 271 -2.96 -11.93 8.29
N ILE A 272 -2.99 -11.11 9.33
CA ILE A 272 -2.83 -9.67 9.21
C ILE A 272 -1.34 -9.38 9.30
N VAL A 273 -0.75 -8.92 8.18
CA VAL A 273 0.69 -8.66 8.06
C VAL A 273 0.99 -7.18 7.91
N ALA A 274 2.17 -6.74 8.38
CA ALA A 274 2.63 -5.37 8.23
C ALA A 274 3.01 -5.07 6.76
N PRO A 275 2.39 -4.08 6.09
CA PRO A 275 2.73 -3.73 4.71
C PRO A 275 4.00 -2.86 4.62
N VAL A 276 4.39 -2.22 5.71
CA VAL A 276 5.54 -1.32 5.82
C VAL A 276 6.26 -1.50 7.15
N ASN A 277 7.53 -1.10 7.19
CA ASN A 277 8.26 -0.99 8.45
C ASN A 277 7.73 0.20 9.25
N GLY A 278 7.48 0.02 10.54
CA GLY A 278 6.93 1.12 11.36
C GLY A 278 6.65 0.72 12.79
N TYR A 279 5.97 1.59 13.49
CA TYR A 279 5.54 1.38 14.89
C TYR A 279 4.04 1.16 14.94
N ILE A 280 3.60 0.21 15.76
CA ILE A 280 2.17 -0.02 16.06
C ILE A 280 1.64 1.19 16.84
N ASN A 281 0.68 1.90 16.24
CA ASN A 281 0.04 3.05 16.88
C ASN A 281 -1.14 2.63 17.78
N SER A 282 -1.96 1.71 17.29
CA SER A 282 -3.09 1.17 18.04
C SER A 282 -3.48 -0.21 17.53
N ILE A 283 -4.01 -1.03 18.45
CA ILE A 283 -4.59 -2.35 18.16
C ILE A 283 -6.06 -2.28 18.58
N ALA A 284 -6.96 -2.45 17.62
CA ALA A 284 -8.41 -2.32 17.86
C ALA A 284 -9.05 -3.56 18.51
N VAL A 285 -8.31 -4.67 18.61
CA VAL A 285 -8.75 -5.94 19.17
C VAL A 285 -7.88 -6.30 20.37
N ASN A 286 -8.48 -6.78 21.45
CA ASN A 286 -7.78 -6.91 22.72
C ASN A 286 -7.68 -8.35 23.22
N ASN A 287 -8.48 -9.27 22.69
CA ASN A 287 -8.59 -10.60 23.26
C ASN A 287 -8.42 -11.71 22.23
N ILE A 288 -7.64 -12.71 22.59
CA ILE A 288 -7.63 -14.00 21.88
C ILE A 288 -9.01 -14.64 22.06
N GLY A 289 -9.58 -15.20 20.98
CA GLY A 289 -10.93 -15.76 20.94
C GLY A 289 -12.02 -14.74 20.59
N GLU A 290 -11.68 -13.46 20.41
CA GLU A 290 -12.61 -12.44 19.92
C GLU A 290 -12.96 -12.70 18.45
N THR A 291 -14.24 -12.49 18.09
CA THR A 291 -14.70 -12.63 16.70
C THR A 291 -14.63 -11.29 15.99
N VAL A 292 -14.01 -11.28 14.82
CA VAL A 292 -13.88 -10.11 13.95
C VAL A 292 -14.66 -10.29 12.66
N THR A 293 -15.07 -9.17 12.07
CA THR A 293 -15.77 -9.17 10.77
C THR A 293 -14.86 -8.69 9.65
N ALA A 294 -15.17 -9.06 8.41
CA ALA A 294 -14.46 -8.53 7.24
C ALA A 294 -14.53 -6.99 7.22
N ALA A 295 -13.44 -6.37 6.77
CA ALA A 295 -13.22 -4.92 6.75
C ALA A 295 -13.16 -4.24 8.14
N GLN A 296 -13.21 -4.98 9.24
CA GLN A 296 -12.99 -4.42 10.58
C GLN A 296 -11.53 -3.98 10.73
N GLN A 297 -11.31 -2.76 11.21
CA GLN A 297 -9.97 -2.25 11.51
C GLN A 297 -9.35 -3.06 12.64
N MET A 298 -8.12 -3.53 12.43
CA MET A 298 -7.40 -4.38 13.36
C MET A 298 -6.20 -3.66 13.98
N VAL A 299 -5.35 -3.10 13.15
CA VAL A 299 -4.09 -2.48 13.57
C VAL A 299 -3.85 -1.21 12.78
N THR A 300 -3.26 -0.21 13.42
CA THR A 300 -2.79 1.01 12.77
C THR A 300 -1.27 1.10 12.89
N ILE A 301 -0.57 1.29 11.78
CA ILE A 301 0.89 1.41 11.73
C ILE A 301 1.28 2.83 11.29
N VAL A 302 2.18 3.45 12.05
CA VAL A 302 2.89 4.66 11.63
C VAL A 302 4.22 4.23 11.01
N PRO A 303 4.44 4.50 9.71
CA PRO A 303 5.68 4.10 9.06
C PRO A 303 6.91 4.73 9.71
N ALA A 304 7.97 3.94 9.93
CA ALA A 304 9.25 4.44 10.42
C ALA A 304 10.00 5.20 9.32
N ASN A 305 10.84 6.18 9.72
CA ASN A 305 11.68 6.97 8.82
C ASN A 305 10.92 7.71 7.72
N THR A 306 9.64 7.97 7.92
CA THR A 306 8.86 8.79 6.99
C THR A 306 9.11 10.26 7.30
N PRO A 307 9.47 11.09 6.32
CA PRO A 307 9.57 12.54 6.52
C PRO A 307 8.26 13.05 7.14
N VAL A 308 8.36 14.03 8.00
CA VAL A 308 7.18 14.66 8.59
C VAL A 308 6.86 15.96 7.89
N GLU A 309 5.57 16.27 7.81
CA GLU A 309 5.08 17.56 7.33
C GLU A 309 4.20 18.22 8.38
N MET A 310 4.22 19.55 8.43
CA MET A 310 3.28 20.30 9.26
C MET A 310 2.04 20.58 8.46
N VAL A 311 0.91 20.05 8.94
CA VAL A 311 -0.40 20.28 8.33
C VAL A 311 -1.14 21.33 9.16
N CYS A 312 -1.47 22.46 8.55
CA CYS A 312 -2.15 23.54 9.24
C CYS A 312 -3.38 24.03 8.45
N TYR A 313 -4.29 24.68 9.18
CA TYR A 313 -5.53 25.20 8.65
C TYR A 313 -5.51 26.72 8.69
N VAL A 314 -5.49 27.34 7.51
CA VAL A 314 -5.45 28.79 7.33
C VAL A 314 -6.83 29.33 7.02
N LYS A 315 -7.22 30.43 7.67
CA LYS A 315 -8.52 31.06 7.44
C LYS A 315 -8.62 31.63 6.02
N ASN A 316 -9.83 31.63 5.49
CA ASN A 316 -10.12 32.15 4.14
C ASN A 316 -9.68 33.62 3.95
N MET A 317 -9.67 34.43 5.00
CA MET A 317 -9.25 35.83 4.91
C MET A 317 -7.73 36.00 4.71
N ASP A 318 -6.93 35.02 5.10
CA ASP A 318 -5.47 35.10 5.15
C ASP A 318 -4.79 34.29 4.03
N ILE A 319 -5.52 33.40 3.35
CA ILE A 319 -4.95 32.49 2.35
C ILE A 319 -4.42 33.21 1.10
N ALA A 320 -5.00 34.36 0.76
CA ALA A 320 -4.60 35.13 -0.43
C ALA A 320 -3.14 35.59 -0.38
N ASP A 321 -2.59 35.77 0.82
CA ASP A 321 -1.22 36.22 1.04
C ASP A 321 -0.20 35.08 1.06
N ILE A 322 -0.64 33.82 1.19
CA ILE A 322 0.22 32.64 1.27
C ILE A 322 0.46 32.07 -0.13
N LYS A 323 1.71 31.74 -0.43
CA LYS A 323 2.13 31.10 -1.68
C LYS A 323 3.05 29.93 -1.40
N VAL A 324 3.01 28.91 -2.27
CA VAL A 324 3.97 27.80 -2.23
C VAL A 324 5.38 28.35 -2.34
N GLY A 325 6.27 27.80 -1.51
CA GLY A 325 7.66 28.20 -1.43
C GLY A 325 7.98 29.27 -0.38
N MET A 326 6.98 29.84 0.32
CA MET A 326 7.21 30.78 1.41
C MET A 326 7.79 30.10 2.64
N ASN A 327 8.68 30.81 3.34
CA ASN A 327 9.28 30.34 4.59
C ASN A 327 8.29 30.55 5.74
N ALA A 328 8.33 29.62 6.68
CA ALA A 328 7.53 29.66 7.90
C ALA A 328 8.40 29.32 9.12
N GLU A 329 7.95 29.79 10.29
CA GLU A 329 8.48 29.40 11.58
C GLU A 329 7.41 28.63 12.34
N ILE A 330 7.78 27.44 12.84
CA ILE A 330 6.89 26.52 13.54
C ILE A 330 7.28 26.56 15.03
N LYS A 331 6.32 26.92 15.88
CA LYS A 331 6.44 26.97 17.33
C LYS A 331 5.65 25.81 17.92
N LEU A 332 6.35 24.76 18.30
CA LEU A 332 5.74 23.56 18.87
C LEU A 332 5.30 23.81 20.30
N GLU A 333 4.11 23.34 20.66
CA GLU A 333 3.57 23.50 22.03
C GLU A 333 4.35 22.68 23.05
N ALA A 334 4.82 21.47 22.67
CA ALA A 334 5.63 20.62 23.53
C ALA A 334 7.04 21.18 23.81
N TYR A 335 7.54 22.09 22.97
CA TYR A 335 8.88 22.68 23.06
C TYR A 335 8.80 24.21 23.12
N PRO A 336 8.71 24.83 24.31
CA PRO A 336 8.63 26.29 24.46
C PRO A 336 9.75 26.98 23.67
N TYR A 337 9.38 27.81 22.70
CA TYR A 337 10.30 28.45 21.72
C TYR A 337 11.37 29.35 22.38
N ASN A 338 11.09 29.90 23.59
CA ASN A 338 12.06 30.69 24.35
C ASN A 338 13.27 29.87 24.81
N LYS A 339 13.11 28.56 24.97
CA LYS A 339 14.13 27.63 25.46
C LYS A 339 14.74 26.79 24.35
N TYR A 340 13.90 26.28 23.44
CA TYR A 340 14.30 25.32 22.43
C TYR A 340 14.42 25.93 21.04
N GLY A 341 13.93 27.19 20.84
CA GLY A 341 13.90 27.84 19.54
C GLY A 341 12.66 27.44 18.72
N THR A 342 12.70 27.74 17.44
CA THR A 342 11.64 27.43 16.47
C THR A 342 12.14 26.43 15.45
N VAL A 343 11.24 25.67 14.86
CA VAL A 343 11.52 24.79 13.72
C VAL A 343 11.23 25.58 12.44
N LYS A 344 12.11 25.52 11.47
CA LYS A 344 11.91 26.15 10.17
C LYS A 344 11.07 25.27 9.29
N GLY A 345 10.21 25.89 8.48
CA GLY A 345 9.41 25.19 7.50
C GLY A 345 9.26 25.98 6.21
N LYS A 346 8.81 25.29 5.17
CA LYS A 346 8.53 25.88 3.87
C LYS A 346 7.19 25.40 3.34
N VAL A 347 6.36 26.33 2.87
CA VAL A 347 5.06 25.99 2.30
C VAL A 347 5.25 25.12 1.05
N LYS A 348 4.75 23.88 1.10
CA LYS A 348 4.84 22.88 0.03
C LYS A 348 3.57 22.81 -0.79
N TYR A 349 2.42 22.86 -0.11
CA TYR A 349 1.11 22.65 -0.75
C TYR A 349 0.05 23.53 -0.10
N ILE A 350 -0.87 23.99 -0.91
CA ILE A 350 -2.09 24.72 -0.51
C ILE A 350 -3.27 24.05 -1.20
N SER A 351 -4.32 23.71 -0.44
CA SER A 351 -5.51 23.09 -1.02
C SER A 351 -6.20 24.03 -2.03
N PRO A 352 -6.69 23.50 -3.17
CA PRO A 352 -7.36 24.33 -4.18
C PRO A 352 -8.76 24.80 -3.75
N SER A 353 -9.33 24.19 -2.70
CA SER A 353 -10.63 24.53 -2.14
C SER A 353 -10.59 24.62 -0.62
N SER A 354 -11.54 25.38 -0.05
CA SER A 354 -11.73 25.47 1.39
C SER A 354 -12.54 24.30 1.93
N PHE A 355 -12.29 23.97 3.20
CA PHE A 355 -13.06 23.00 3.99
C PHE A 355 -13.78 23.74 5.12
N ASN A 356 -14.99 23.33 5.44
CA ASN A 356 -15.67 23.84 6.62
C ASN A 356 -15.33 22.99 7.84
N THR A 357 -14.77 23.62 8.85
CA THR A 357 -14.55 23.01 10.17
C THR A 357 -15.49 23.65 11.18
N GLU A 358 -16.02 22.84 12.11
CA GLU A 358 -16.96 23.31 13.14
C GLU A 358 -16.37 24.41 14.04
N GLN A 359 -15.04 24.40 14.23
CA GLN A 359 -14.34 25.30 15.16
C GLN A 359 -13.80 26.58 14.50
N GLN A 360 -13.47 26.57 13.20
CA GLN A 360 -12.77 27.69 12.55
C GLN A 360 -13.50 28.24 11.30
N GLY A 361 -14.64 27.63 10.93
CA GLY A 361 -15.37 27.97 9.71
C GLY A 361 -14.65 27.51 8.44
N SER A 362 -14.68 28.33 7.38
CA SER A 362 -14.06 28.02 6.10
C SER A 362 -12.53 28.22 6.17
N VAL A 363 -11.78 27.13 6.04
CA VAL A 363 -10.31 27.10 6.11
C VAL A 363 -9.71 26.40 4.90
N TYR A 364 -8.46 26.72 4.59
CA TYR A 364 -7.64 26.04 3.59
C TYR A 364 -6.59 25.17 4.27
N LEU A 365 -6.39 23.95 3.74
CA LEU A 365 -5.33 23.07 4.17
C LEU A 365 -4.00 23.56 3.55
N VAL A 366 -3.03 23.82 4.41
CA VAL A 366 -1.67 24.17 4.00
C VAL A 366 -0.71 23.17 4.60
N LYS A 367 0.15 22.58 3.76
CA LYS A 367 1.19 21.65 4.17
C LYS A 367 2.56 22.30 4.03
N LEU A 368 3.38 22.13 5.05
CA LEU A 368 4.76 22.65 5.07
C LEU A 368 5.74 21.51 5.23
N ASP A 369 6.80 21.53 4.44
CA ASP A 369 7.99 20.73 4.74
C ASP A 369 8.64 21.27 6.00
N VAL A 370 9.03 20.37 6.89
CA VAL A 370 9.64 20.68 8.19
C VAL A 370 11.15 20.43 8.07
N ASP A 371 11.95 21.41 8.45
CA ASP A 371 13.39 21.31 8.47
C ASP A 371 13.85 20.79 9.85
N ASP A 372 14.35 19.57 9.87
CA ASP A 372 14.83 18.88 11.07
C ASP A 372 16.27 19.33 11.50
N SER A 373 16.66 20.52 11.12
CA SER A 373 18.00 21.05 11.41
C SER A 373 18.22 21.51 12.87
N ASN A 374 17.16 21.49 13.71
CA ASN A 374 17.26 21.90 15.10
C ASN A 374 17.47 20.67 16.02
N GLU A 375 18.72 20.37 16.33
CA GLU A 375 19.13 19.23 17.18
C GLU A 375 18.54 19.24 18.62
N ASN A 376 17.95 20.37 19.07
CA ASN A 376 17.35 20.47 20.39
C ASN A 376 15.88 20.03 20.44
N ILE A 377 15.28 19.72 19.31
CA ILE A 377 13.87 19.37 19.19
C ILE A 377 13.75 18.01 18.47
N ASP A 378 13.24 17.02 19.18
CA ASP A 378 12.89 15.73 18.58
C ASP A 378 11.49 15.84 17.96
N ILE A 379 11.44 15.83 16.62
CA ILE A 379 10.21 16.06 15.87
C ILE A 379 9.47 14.74 15.70
N MET A 380 8.44 14.53 16.54
CA MET A 380 7.57 13.36 16.48
C MET A 380 6.24 13.71 15.81
N SER A 381 5.66 12.71 15.14
CA SER A 381 4.29 12.79 14.62
C SER A 381 3.28 13.00 15.76
N GLY A 382 2.26 13.84 15.52
CA GLY A 382 1.24 14.18 16.50
C GLY A 382 1.51 15.46 17.31
N LEU A 383 2.73 16.04 17.24
CA LEU A 383 3.02 17.32 17.87
C LEU A 383 2.18 18.44 17.28
N THR A 384 1.56 19.26 18.17
CA THR A 384 0.80 20.44 17.78
C THR A 384 1.65 21.70 17.92
N GLY A 385 1.31 22.75 17.15
CA GLY A 385 2.01 24.02 17.23
C GLY A 385 1.40 25.13 16.39
N ALA A 386 1.92 26.33 16.61
CA ALA A 386 1.58 27.50 15.83
C ALA A 386 2.58 27.66 14.66
N VAL A 387 2.05 27.89 13.47
CA VAL A 387 2.81 28.13 12.25
C VAL A 387 2.70 29.59 11.88
N GLU A 388 3.84 30.27 11.73
CA GLU A 388 3.93 31.67 11.30
C GLU A 388 4.52 31.72 9.89
N VAL A 389 3.69 31.87 8.86
CA VAL A 389 4.13 31.98 7.47
C VAL A 389 4.53 33.44 7.18
N LYS A 390 5.74 33.68 6.70
CA LYS A 390 6.29 35.01 6.36
C LYS A 390 5.78 35.43 4.99
N VAL A 391 4.70 36.23 4.98
CA VAL A 391 4.02 36.64 3.75
C VAL A 391 4.55 37.95 3.15
N GLY A 392 5.32 38.72 3.91
CA GLY A 392 5.87 39.95 3.42
C GLY A 392 6.73 40.72 4.44
N LYS A 393 7.18 41.89 4.04
CA LYS A 393 7.93 42.82 4.93
C LYS A 393 7.27 44.19 4.91
N ARG A 394 7.16 44.82 6.09
CA ARG A 394 6.59 46.13 6.26
C ARG A 394 7.54 47.02 7.06
N SER A 395 7.62 48.32 6.72
CA SER A 395 8.38 49.25 7.55
C SER A 395 7.68 49.52 8.88
N ILE A 396 8.44 49.74 9.95
CA ILE A 396 7.91 50.02 11.29
C ILE A 396 7.04 51.29 11.25
N MET A 397 7.43 52.31 10.46
CA MET A 397 6.62 53.52 10.28
C MET A 397 5.23 53.24 9.74
N ARG A 398 5.12 52.33 8.78
CA ARG A 398 3.85 51.94 8.18
C ARG A 398 2.96 51.22 9.16
N TYR A 399 3.56 50.41 10.07
CA TYR A 399 2.80 49.72 11.12
C TYR A 399 2.07 50.69 12.05
N PHE A 400 2.74 51.83 12.42
CA PHE A 400 2.14 52.88 13.27
C PHE A 400 1.13 53.76 12.52
N LEU A 401 1.36 54.07 11.23
CA LEU A 401 0.49 54.96 10.45
C LEU A 401 -0.75 54.30 9.87
N ASP A 402 -0.73 53.00 9.58
CA ASP A 402 -1.87 52.29 8.97
C ASP A 402 -3.17 52.37 9.79
N PRO A 403 -3.22 52.24 11.12
CA PRO A 403 -4.41 52.42 11.90
C PRO A 403 -5.00 53.84 11.76
N ILE A 404 -4.13 54.83 11.71
CA ILE A 404 -4.49 56.25 11.59
C ILE A 404 -5.05 56.53 10.18
N VAL A 405 -4.36 56.03 9.14
CA VAL A 405 -4.79 56.22 7.75
C VAL A 405 -6.10 55.46 7.47
N LYS A 406 -6.27 54.26 8.01
CA LYS A 406 -7.52 53.49 7.90
C LYS A 406 -8.65 54.19 8.63
N GLY A 407 -8.44 54.66 9.85
CA GLY A 407 -9.44 55.41 10.62
C GLY A 407 -9.93 56.66 9.90
N PHE A 408 -9.00 57.42 9.27
CA PHE A 408 -9.37 58.56 8.44
C PHE A 408 -10.08 58.18 7.12
N GLY A 409 -9.63 57.08 6.48
CA GLY A 409 -10.22 56.60 5.24
C GLY A 409 -11.65 56.05 5.42
N ASP A 410 -11.92 55.38 6.54
CA ASP A 410 -13.25 54.87 6.86
C ASP A 410 -14.21 55.98 7.33
N SER A 411 -13.69 57.05 7.98
CA SER A 411 -14.47 58.23 8.39
C SER A 411 -14.86 59.12 7.21
N LEU A 412 -14.17 59.04 6.06
CA LEU A 412 -14.46 59.80 4.85
C LEU A 412 -15.35 59.02 3.86
N LYS A 413 -15.65 57.76 4.10
CA LYS A 413 -16.64 56.96 3.37
C LYS A 413 -17.97 57.01 4.09
N GLU A 414 -18.70 58.12 3.95
CA GLU A 414 -20.11 58.17 4.26
C GLU A 414 -20.88 57.28 3.25
N LYS A 415 -21.79 56.46 3.76
CA LYS A 415 -22.65 55.58 2.94
C LYS A 415 -23.54 56.36 2.00
#